data_2505c7173f206a75188bd3b1ed0a5c67
#
_entry.id   2505c7173f206a75188bd3b1ed0a5c67
#
_cell.length_a   1.000
_cell.length_b   1.000
_cell.length_c   1.000
_cell.angle_alpha   90.00
_cell.angle_beta   90.00
_cell.angle_gamma   90.00
#
_symmetry.space_group_name_H-M   'P 1'
#
loop_
_entity.id
_entity.type
_entity.pdbx_description
1 polymer ?
#
loop_
_entity_poly.entity_id
_entity_poly.type
_entity_poly.pdbx_seq_one_letter_code
_entity_poly.pdbx_strand_id
1 'polypeptide(L)'
;MHLAELKTKSPADLLSFAESLQIENASNLRKQDMMFAILKNLAEKDQAISGEGTLEILPDGFGFLRSPEANYLPGPDDIYVSPAQVRRFGLRTGDSVEGQIRAPKEGERYFALLKVNNINFEPPEAVRHRINFDNLTPLYPDRRLKMELENFQSVARGPGKDFTPRVIDLITPIGMGQRALIVAPPRTGKTVMLQNIATAIAGNHPEVFLIVLLIDERPEEVTDMARSVKGEVISSTFDEPATR
;
A
#
# COMPACT_ATOMS: atom_id res chain seq x y z
N MET A 1 8.88 5.47 18.80
CA MET A 1 7.45 5.26 18.54
C MET A 1 7.20 5.25 17.07
N HIS A 2 6.40 4.31 16.55
CA HIS A 2 6.12 4.20 15.12
C HIS A 2 4.86 4.97 14.73
N LEU A 3 4.91 5.74 13.64
CA LEU A 3 3.77 6.56 13.17
C LEU A 3 2.54 5.68 12.83
N ALA A 4 2.76 4.49 12.26
CA ALA A 4 1.70 3.53 11.95
C ALA A 4 0.93 3.08 13.20
N GLU A 5 1.59 2.91 14.35
CA GLU A 5 0.92 2.54 15.61
C GLU A 5 -0.08 3.61 16.09
N LEU A 6 0.23 4.89 15.84
CA LEU A 6 -0.70 5.98 16.14
C LEU A 6 -1.90 5.98 15.20
N LYS A 7 -1.68 5.67 13.93
CA LYS A 7 -2.74 5.65 12.92
C LYS A 7 -3.77 4.54 13.18
N THR A 8 -3.34 3.38 13.68
CA THR A 8 -4.22 2.23 13.98
C THR A 8 -5.06 2.42 15.25
N LYS A 9 -4.70 3.37 16.12
CA LYS A 9 -5.46 3.64 17.35
C LYS A 9 -6.85 4.21 17.09
N SER A 10 -7.82 3.80 17.92
CA SER A 10 -9.15 4.38 17.87
C SER A 10 -9.12 5.86 18.30
N PRO A 11 -10.11 6.69 17.92
CA PRO A 11 -10.17 8.08 18.38
C PRO A 11 -10.19 8.23 19.90
N ALA A 12 -10.81 7.28 20.62
CA ALA A 12 -10.85 7.27 22.09
C ALA A 12 -9.47 6.99 22.70
N ASP A 13 -8.73 6.01 22.13
CA ASP A 13 -7.39 5.67 22.59
C ASP A 13 -6.39 6.79 22.30
N LEU A 14 -6.54 7.46 21.14
CA LEU A 14 -5.73 8.64 20.81
C LEU A 14 -5.98 9.79 21.77
N LEU A 15 -7.25 10.02 22.15
CA LEU A 15 -7.60 11.07 23.10
C LEU A 15 -6.97 10.78 24.47
N SER A 16 -7.14 9.56 24.98
CA SER A 16 -6.53 9.14 26.26
C SER A 16 -5.00 9.28 26.23
N PHE A 17 -4.38 8.96 25.10
CA PHE A 17 -2.94 9.10 24.91
C PHE A 17 -2.52 10.58 24.85
N ALA A 18 -3.27 11.45 24.17
CA ALA A 18 -3.03 12.89 24.13
C ALA A 18 -3.15 13.55 25.50
N GLU A 19 -4.16 13.13 26.28
CA GLU A 19 -4.34 13.58 27.68
C GLU A 19 -3.18 13.15 28.58
N SER A 20 -2.67 11.92 28.40
CA SER A 20 -1.49 11.44 29.15
C SER A 20 -0.22 12.25 28.85
N LEU A 21 -0.15 12.84 27.66
CA LEU A 21 0.93 13.74 27.24
C LEU A 21 0.69 15.21 27.61
N GLN A 22 -0.41 15.50 28.32
CA GLN A 22 -0.81 16.84 28.75
C GLN A 22 -1.04 17.83 27.57
N ILE A 23 -1.61 17.33 26.47
CA ILE A 23 -1.95 18.17 25.31
C ILE A 23 -3.26 18.90 25.62
N GLU A 24 -3.21 20.24 25.64
CA GLU A 24 -4.38 21.08 25.89
C GLU A 24 -5.41 20.95 24.77
N ASN A 25 -6.70 20.95 25.16
CA ASN A 25 -7.86 20.90 24.25
C ASN A 25 -7.89 19.69 23.28
N ALA A 26 -7.28 18.58 23.65
CA ALA A 26 -7.21 17.38 22.81
C ALA A 26 -8.60 16.88 22.36
N SER A 27 -9.64 17.02 23.20
CA SER A 27 -11.02 16.61 22.89
C SER A 27 -11.68 17.38 21.72
N ASN A 28 -11.18 18.57 21.41
CA ASN A 28 -11.73 19.43 20.33
C ASN A 28 -10.96 19.26 19.00
N LEU A 29 -9.88 18.49 18.99
CA LEU A 29 -9.05 18.28 17.81
C LEU A 29 -9.63 17.16 16.93
N ARG A 30 -9.52 17.32 15.61
CA ARG A 30 -9.75 16.22 14.67
C ARG A 30 -8.66 15.16 14.84
N LYS A 31 -8.95 13.91 14.46
CA LYS A 31 -7.99 12.79 14.57
C LYS A 31 -6.59 13.15 14.04
N GLN A 32 -6.50 13.80 12.88
CA GLN A 32 -5.24 14.21 12.26
C GLN A 32 -4.51 15.29 13.07
N ASP A 33 -5.23 16.32 13.52
CA ASP A 33 -4.65 17.41 14.33
C ASP A 33 -4.16 16.89 15.67
N MET A 34 -4.88 15.93 16.26
CA MET A 34 -4.51 15.26 17.50
C MET A 34 -3.23 14.43 17.33
N MET A 35 -3.12 13.64 16.24
CA MET A 35 -1.89 12.89 15.93
C MET A 35 -0.71 13.85 15.73
N PHE A 36 -0.93 14.95 15.04
CA PHE A 36 0.11 15.95 14.82
C PHE A 36 0.59 16.58 16.14
N ALA A 37 -0.33 16.93 17.03
CA ALA A 37 -0.01 17.47 18.36
C ALA A 37 0.76 16.44 19.23
N ILE A 38 0.35 15.17 19.19
CA ILE A 38 1.05 14.08 19.88
C ILE A 38 2.48 13.96 19.37
N LEU A 39 2.66 13.89 18.06
CA LEU A 39 3.99 13.72 17.46
C LEU A 39 4.89 14.93 17.72
N LYS A 40 4.34 16.14 17.72
CA LYS A 40 5.08 17.35 18.09
C LYS A 40 5.55 17.29 19.55
N ASN A 41 4.69 16.92 20.47
CA ASN A 41 5.05 16.80 21.89
C ASN A 41 6.10 15.70 22.14
N LEU A 42 6.00 14.56 21.42
CA LEU A 42 7.00 13.50 21.49
C LEU A 42 8.35 13.94 20.92
N ALA A 43 8.34 14.70 19.85
CA ALA A 43 9.57 15.25 19.26
C ALA A 43 10.24 16.29 20.18
N GLU A 44 9.47 17.11 20.90
CA GLU A 44 9.98 18.06 21.90
C GLU A 44 10.60 17.34 23.11
N LYS A 45 10.19 16.11 23.38
CA LYS A 45 10.75 15.24 24.44
C LYS A 45 11.92 14.36 23.97
N ASP A 46 12.53 14.66 22.80
CA ASP A 46 13.62 13.89 22.20
C ASP A 46 13.31 12.40 21.96
N GLN A 47 12.04 12.02 21.90
CA GLN A 47 11.68 10.66 21.54
C GLN A 47 11.82 10.46 20.03
N ALA A 48 12.64 9.47 19.65
CA ALA A 48 12.79 9.09 18.25
C ALA A 48 11.45 8.61 17.68
N ILE A 49 10.98 9.28 16.64
CA ILE A 49 9.78 8.91 15.92
C ILE A 49 10.24 8.24 14.62
N SER A 50 9.70 7.06 14.32
CA SER A 50 9.90 6.37 13.04
C SER A 50 8.64 6.47 12.20
N GLY A 51 8.84 6.60 10.89
CA GLY A 51 7.77 6.58 9.91
C GLY A 51 8.18 5.77 8.69
N GLU A 52 7.19 5.26 7.99
CA GLU A 52 7.34 4.49 6.75
C GLU A 52 6.32 4.93 5.73
N GLY A 53 6.58 4.63 4.47
CA GLY A 53 5.66 4.86 3.38
C GLY A 53 6.28 4.56 2.03
N THR A 54 5.46 4.61 1.00
CA THR A 54 5.90 4.45 -0.39
C THR A 54 6.30 5.81 -0.97
N LEU A 55 7.50 5.88 -1.50
CA LEU A 55 8.06 7.13 -2.01
C LEU A 55 7.43 7.51 -3.36
N GLU A 56 6.95 8.73 -3.45
CA GLU A 56 6.65 9.42 -4.69
C GLU A 56 7.64 10.58 -4.87
N ILE A 57 8.40 10.56 -5.97
CA ILE A 57 9.34 11.64 -6.32
C ILE A 57 8.66 12.59 -7.29
N LEU A 58 8.66 13.87 -6.95
CA LEU A 58 8.11 14.94 -7.78
C LEU A 58 9.15 15.46 -8.80
N PRO A 59 8.71 16.14 -9.88
CA PRO A 59 9.62 16.65 -10.92
C PRO A 59 10.76 17.53 -10.39
N ASP A 60 10.55 18.20 -9.27
CA ASP A 60 11.56 19.07 -8.62
C ASP A 60 12.65 18.27 -7.86
N GLY A 61 12.55 16.92 -7.86
CA GLY A 61 13.55 16.02 -7.31
C GLY A 61 13.45 15.77 -5.80
N PHE A 62 12.50 16.37 -5.10
CA PHE A 62 12.12 15.94 -3.74
C PHE A 62 10.98 14.93 -3.80
N GLY A 63 10.68 14.28 -2.68
CA GLY A 63 9.60 13.30 -2.63
C GLY A 63 8.80 13.34 -1.35
N PHE A 64 7.73 12.53 -1.33
CA PHE A 64 6.91 12.27 -0.17
C PHE A 64 6.74 10.77 0.03
N LEU A 65 6.76 10.33 1.28
CA LEU A 65 6.34 8.99 1.63
C LEU A 65 4.83 9.00 1.79
N ARG A 66 4.15 8.29 0.91
CA ARG A 66 2.69 8.14 0.88
C ARG A 66 2.26 6.95 1.70
N SER A 67 1.09 7.05 2.32
CA SER A 67 0.54 5.98 3.14
C SER A 67 -0.42 5.09 2.32
N PRO A 68 -0.33 3.75 2.45
CA PRO A 68 -1.31 2.84 1.84
C PRO A 68 -2.72 3.04 2.40
N GLU A 69 -2.87 3.49 3.65
CA GLU A 69 -4.17 3.79 4.26
C GLU A 69 -4.92 4.93 3.56
N ALA A 70 -4.19 5.81 2.87
CA ALA A 70 -4.75 6.90 2.06
C ALA A 70 -4.78 6.56 0.56
N ASN A 71 -4.70 5.28 0.19
CA ASN A 71 -4.56 4.83 -1.19
C ASN A 71 -3.42 5.56 -1.94
N TYR A 72 -2.32 5.85 -1.23
CA TYR A 72 -1.14 6.57 -1.74
C TYR A 72 -1.42 8.01 -2.22
N LEU A 73 -2.57 8.57 -1.88
CA LEU A 73 -2.93 9.94 -2.24
C LEU A 73 -2.20 10.97 -1.37
N PRO A 74 -1.97 12.19 -1.90
CA PRO A 74 -1.40 13.29 -1.13
C PRO A 74 -2.21 13.59 0.13
N GLY A 75 -1.54 13.63 1.28
CA GLY A 75 -2.14 13.89 2.57
C GLY A 75 -1.30 14.80 3.48
N PRO A 76 -1.90 15.37 4.53
CA PRO A 76 -1.19 16.24 5.48
C PRO A 76 -0.16 15.49 6.33
N ASP A 77 -0.27 14.18 6.44
CA ASP A 77 0.61 13.28 7.20
C ASP A 77 1.71 12.63 6.36
N ASP A 78 1.89 13.11 5.12
CA ASP A 78 3.00 12.67 4.29
C ASP A 78 4.34 13.11 4.86
N ILE A 79 5.36 12.30 4.63
CA ILE A 79 6.70 12.56 5.13
C ILE A 79 7.56 13.07 3.99
N TYR A 80 8.08 14.28 4.13
CA TYR A 80 8.95 14.91 3.14
C TYR A 80 10.32 14.23 3.08
N VAL A 81 10.78 13.96 1.86
CA VAL A 81 12.11 13.40 1.56
C VAL A 81 12.89 14.40 0.71
N SER A 82 14.05 14.82 1.20
CA SER A 82 14.85 15.83 0.52
C SER A 82 15.51 15.31 -0.76
N PRO A 83 15.80 16.19 -1.76
CA PRO A 83 16.52 15.80 -2.97
C PRO A 83 17.91 15.22 -2.68
N ALA A 84 18.54 15.66 -1.59
CA ALA A 84 19.84 15.13 -1.17
C ALA A 84 19.75 13.65 -0.75
N GLN A 85 18.69 13.29 0.00
CA GLN A 85 18.44 11.89 0.39
C GLN A 85 18.06 11.03 -0.81
N VAL A 86 17.20 11.54 -1.71
CA VAL A 86 16.84 10.85 -2.96
C VAL A 86 18.09 10.48 -3.75
N ARG A 87 18.99 11.44 -3.98
CA ARG A 87 20.24 11.20 -4.72
C ARG A 87 21.23 10.31 -3.96
N ARG A 88 21.40 10.55 -2.65
CA ARG A 88 22.37 9.80 -1.83
C ARG A 88 22.09 8.30 -1.81
N PHE A 89 20.83 7.91 -1.68
CA PHE A 89 20.41 6.53 -1.57
C PHE A 89 19.92 5.94 -2.90
N GLY A 90 19.89 6.73 -3.99
CA GLY A 90 19.37 6.28 -5.28
C GLY A 90 17.91 5.87 -5.22
N LEU A 91 17.10 6.59 -4.43
CA LEU A 91 15.69 6.29 -4.24
C LEU A 91 14.89 6.51 -5.52
N ARG A 92 13.84 5.74 -5.69
CA ARG A 92 12.94 5.78 -6.85
C ARG A 92 11.49 5.82 -6.39
N THR A 93 10.63 6.40 -7.22
CA THR A 93 9.19 6.31 -7.01
C THR A 93 8.78 4.84 -6.93
N GLY A 94 7.99 4.52 -5.90
CA GLY A 94 7.57 3.15 -5.59
C GLY A 94 8.45 2.44 -4.55
N ASP A 95 9.58 3.01 -4.13
CA ASP A 95 10.37 2.44 -3.05
C ASP A 95 9.64 2.57 -1.71
N SER A 96 9.59 1.48 -0.96
CA SER A 96 9.16 1.50 0.44
C SER A 96 10.32 1.96 1.31
N VAL A 97 10.15 3.07 2.01
CA VAL A 97 11.20 3.68 2.84
C VAL A 97 10.75 3.79 4.28
N GLU A 98 11.56 3.28 5.18
CA GLU A 98 11.39 3.40 6.62
C GLU A 98 12.54 4.21 7.21
N GLY A 99 12.23 5.10 8.15
CA GLY A 99 13.27 5.90 8.78
C GLY A 99 12.82 6.74 9.96
N GLN A 100 13.78 7.41 10.56
CA GLN A 100 13.51 8.40 11.59
C GLN A 100 13.00 9.69 10.98
N ILE A 101 11.96 10.26 11.57
CA ILE A 101 11.34 11.50 11.13
C ILE A 101 11.48 12.57 12.22
N ARG A 102 11.45 13.83 11.79
CA ARG A 102 11.35 14.98 12.69
C ARG A 102 10.04 15.72 12.48
N ALA A 103 9.58 16.37 13.52
CA ALA A 103 8.48 17.30 13.44
C ALA A 103 8.79 18.47 12.48
N PRO A 104 7.75 19.06 11.87
CA PRO A 104 7.89 20.27 11.07
C PRO A 104 8.47 21.42 11.91
N LYS A 105 9.35 22.19 11.31
CA LYS A 105 9.83 23.46 11.86
C LYS A 105 8.82 24.58 11.60
N GLU A 106 9.06 25.74 12.19
CA GLU A 106 8.24 26.92 11.96
C GLU A 106 8.21 27.25 10.45
N GLY A 107 7.01 27.31 9.86
CA GLY A 107 6.80 27.49 8.42
C GLY A 107 6.78 26.20 7.57
N GLU A 108 7.14 25.05 8.10
CA GLU A 108 7.02 23.76 7.42
C GLU A 108 5.65 23.11 7.68
N ARG A 109 5.10 22.40 6.70
CA ARG A 109 3.80 21.73 6.80
C ARG A 109 3.91 20.23 7.10
N TYR A 110 5.01 19.60 6.68
CA TYR A 110 5.17 18.16 6.68
C TYR A 110 6.26 17.69 7.64
N PHE A 111 6.11 16.48 8.16
CA PHE A 111 7.21 15.80 8.80
C PHE A 111 8.34 15.59 7.79
N ALA A 112 9.57 15.58 8.23
CA ALA A 112 10.71 15.38 7.35
C ALA A 112 11.51 14.15 7.75
N LEU A 113 11.90 13.35 6.77
CA LEU A 113 12.78 12.21 6.97
C LEU A 113 14.17 12.69 7.37
N LEU A 114 14.65 12.24 8.55
CA LEU A 114 15.99 12.54 9.06
C LEU A 114 17.02 11.50 8.63
N LYS A 115 16.68 10.24 8.90
CA LYS A 115 17.58 9.11 8.67
C LYS A 115 16.80 7.98 8.03
N VAL A 116 17.34 7.42 6.96
CA VAL A 116 16.81 6.21 6.32
C VAL A 116 17.34 5.01 7.08
N ASN A 117 16.45 4.14 7.55
CA ASN A 117 16.79 2.89 8.22
C ASN A 117 16.73 1.73 7.23
N ASN A 118 15.63 1.60 6.48
CA ASN A 118 15.42 0.55 5.50
C ASN A 118 14.87 1.12 4.19
N ILE A 119 15.22 0.47 3.09
CA ILE A 119 14.67 0.71 1.75
C ILE A 119 14.25 -0.66 1.20
N ASN A 120 12.97 -0.82 0.85
CA ASN A 120 12.41 -2.09 0.39
C ASN A 120 12.72 -3.25 1.36
N PHE A 121 12.59 -2.98 2.66
CA PHE A 121 12.84 -3.92 3.77
C PHE A 121 14.30 -4.36 3.96
N GLU A 122 15.24 -3.73 3.25
CA GLU A 122 16.68 -4.00 3.34
C GLU A 122 17.45 -2.77 3.83
N PRO A 123 18.62 -2.94 4.45
CA PRO A 123 19.50 -1.83 4.80
C PRO A 123 19.90 -1.01 3.57
N PRO A 124 20.09 0.31 3.67
CA PRO A 124 20.41 1.18 2.53
C PRO A 124 21.67 0.77 1.75
N GLU A 125 22.63 0.11 2.42
CA GLU A 125 23.85 -0.39 1.81
C GLU A 125 23.59 -1.52 0.81
N ALA A 126 22.65 -2.41 1.10
CA ALA A 126 22.27 -3.52 0.22
C ALA A 126 21.61 -3.05 -1.09
N VAL A 127 20.85 -1.95 -0.99
CA VAL A 127 20.09 -1.40 -2.13
C VAL A 127 20.97 -0.59 -3.10
N ARG A 128 22.18 -0.23 -2.70
CA ARG A 128 23.06 0.69 -3.45
C ARG A 128 23.47 0.16 -4.84
N HIS A 129 23.50 -1.15 -5.02
CA HIS A 129 23.87 -1.80 -6.29
C HIS A 129 22.70 -2.40 -7.05
N ARG A 130 21.50 -1.91 -6.76
CA ARG A 130 20.26 -2.37 -7.36
C ARG A 130 20.25 -2.16 -8.88
N ILE A 131 19.99 -3.25 -9.63
CA ILE A 131 19.83 -3.21 -11.08
C ILE A 131 18.48 -2.56 -11.41
N ASN A 132 18.44 -1.73 -12.44
CA ASN A 132 17.19 -1.18 -12.95
C ASN A 132 16.35 -2.28 -13.59
N PHE A 133 15.04 -2.21 -13.40
CA PHE A 133 14.09 -3.17 -13.99
C PHE A 133 14.28 -3.29 -15.51
N ASP A 134 14.47 -2.17 -16.22
CA ASP A 134 14.68 -2.15 -17.67
C ASP A 134 15.98 -2.85 -18.13
N ASN A 135 16.92 -3.05 -17.22
CA ASN A 135 18.20 -3.74 -17.49
C ASN A 135 18.13 -5.24 -17.15
N LEU A 136 17.00 -5.73 -16.65
CA LEU A 136 16.82 -7.16 -16.37
C LEU A 136 16.64 -7.93 -17.66
N THR A 137 17.27 -9.10 -17.76
CA THR A 137 17.05 -10.00 -18.90
C THR A 137 15.66 -10.65 -18.80
N PRO A 138 14.79 -10.47 -19.79
CA PRO A 138 13.48 -11.11 -19.77
C PRO A 138 13.62 -12.63 -19.94
N LEU A 139 12.91 -13.38 -19.10
CA LEU A 139 12.85 -14.84 -19.17
C LEU A 139 11.41 -15.29 -19.37
N TYR A 140 11.23 -16.49 -19.96
CA TYR A 140 9.92 -17.12 -19.97
C TYR A 140 9.56 -17.56 -18.54
N PRO A 141 8.24 -17.49 -18.14
CA PRO A 141 7.79 -17.99 -16.85
C PRO A 141 8.07 -19.48 -16.73
N ASP A 142 8.89 -19.88 -15.75
CA ASP A 142 9.28 -21.26 -15.45
C ASP A 142 8.53 -21.83 -14.23
N ARG A 143 7.94 -20.94 -13.41
CA ARG A 143 7.16 -21.29 -12.22
C ARG A 143 5.69 -21.02 -12.45
N ARG A 144 4.89 -22.07 -12.38
CA ARG A 144 3.44 -21.98 -12.57
C ARG A 144 2.74 -21.49 -11.30
N LEU A 145 1.77 -20.60 -11.46
CA LEU A 145 0.78 -20.28 -10.44
C LEU A 145 -0.39 -21.29 -10.54
N LYS A 146 -0.45 -22.25 -9.61
CA LYS A 146 -1.54 -23.22 -9.56
C LYS A 146 -2.82 -22.53 -9.09
N MET A 147 -3.88 -22.61 -9.88
CA MET A 147 -5.18 -22.01 -9.59
C MET A 147 -6.15 -22.98 -8.93
N GLU A 148 -6.08 -24.29 -9.24
CA GLU A 148 -7.00 -25.27 -8.70
C GLU A 148 -6.83 -25.46 -7.19
N LEU A 149 -7.90 -25.25 -6.43
CA LEU A 149 -8.01 -25.54 -5.00
C LEU A 149 -8.88 -26.77 -4.79
N GLU A 150 -8.48 -27.70 -3.90
CA GLU A 150 -9.19 -28.96 -3.65
C GLU A 150 -10.64 -28.75 -3.17
N ASN A 151 -10.91 -27.70 -2.40
CA ASN A 151 -12.21 -27.36 -1.84
C ASN A 151 -12.69 -25.96 -2.26
N PHE A 152 -12.46 -25.59 -3.52
CA PHE A 152 -12.83 -24.28 -4.00
C PHE A 152 -14.34 -24.08 -4.00
N GLN A 153 -14.82 -23.19 -3.14
CA GLN A 153 -16.16 -22.62 -3.20
C GLN A 153 -16.06 -21.26 -3.91
N SER A 154 -16.71 -21.15 -5.05
CA SER A 154 -16.75 -19.90 -5.80
C SER A 154 -17.29 -18.76 -4.94
N VAL A 155 -16.73 -17.58 -5.10
CA VAL A 155 -17.31 -16.33 -4.60
C VAL A 155 -18.67 -16.04 -5.28
N ALA A 156 -18.90 -16.63 -6.46
CA ALA A 156 -20.19 -16.55 -7.14
C ALA A 156 -21.28 -17.25 -6.31
N ARG A 157 -22.28 -16.49 -5.95
CA ARG A 157 -23.45 -16.92 -5.17
C ARG A 157 -24.19 -18.06 -5.90
N GLY A 158 -23.99 -19.31 -5.48
CA GLY A 158 -24.76 -20.45 -5.94
C GLY A 158 -24.24 -21.79 -5.39
N PRO A 159 -25.09 -22.81 -5.21
CA PRO A 159 -24.68 -24.15 -4.84
C PRO A 159 -24.07 -24.84 -6.06
N GLY A 160 -22.77 -24.70 -6.27
CA GLY A 160 -22.06 -25.36 -7.35
C GLY A 160 -20.56 -25.19 -7.24
N LYS A 161 -19.80 -26.21 -7.67
CA LYS A 161 -18.34 -26.09 -7.80
C LYS A 161 -18.05 -25.19 -9.01
N ASP A 162 -17.33 -24.11 -8.78
CA ASP A 162 -16.81 -23.28 -9.87
C ASP A 162 -15.55 -23.96 -10.45
N PHE A 163 -15.59 -24.29 -11.71
CA PHE A 163 -14.49 -24.92 -12.42
C PHE A 163 -13.53 -23.92 -13.06
N THR A 164 -13.79 -22.61 -12.95
CA THR A 164 -12.98 -21.56 -13.57
C THR A 164 -11.48 -21.71 -13.27
N PRO A 165 -11.02 -21.90 -12.02
CA PRO A 165 -9.60 -22.07 -11.74
C PRO A 165 -9.00 -23.30 -12.41
N ARG A 166 -9.74 -24.41 -12.45
CA ARG A 166 -9.29 -25.62 -13.12
C ARG A 166 -9.23 -25.47 -14.64
N VAL A 167 -10.18 -24.74 -15.23
CA VAL A 167 -10.18 -24.44 -16.67
C VAL A 167 -8.98 -23.58 -17.02
N ILE A 168 -8.66 -22.56 -16.22
CA ILE A 168 -7.47 -21.72 -16.39
C ILE A 168 -6.22 -22.59 -16.35
N ASP A 169 -6.11 -23.48 -15.36
CA ASP A 169 -4.96 -24.36 -15.20
C ASP A 169 -4.74 -25.31 -16.39
N LEU A 170 -5.80 -25.74 -17.04
CA LEU A 170 -5.74 -26.70 -18.14
C LEU A 170 -5.52 -26.02 -19.51
N ILE A 171 -6.13 -24.86 -19.73
CA ILE A 171 -6.17 -24.24 -21.06
C ILE A 171 -5.22 -23.06 -21.18
N THR A 172 -5.12 -22.25 -20.12
CA THR A 172 -4.31 -21.00 -20.09
C THR A 172 -3.52 -20.88 -18.79
N PRO A 173 -2.59 -21.81 -18.51
CA PRO A 173 -1.82 -21.79 -17.27
C PRO A 173 -1.06 -20.45 -17.13
N ILE A 174 -1.08 -19.87 -15.94
CA ILE A 174 -0.44 -18.60 -15.62
C ILE A 174 0.85 -18.88 -14.85
N GLY A 175 1.95 -18.27 -15.26
CA GLY A 175 3.24 -18.35 -14.58
C GLY A 175 3.58 -17.08 -13.81
N MET A 176 4.51 -17.20 -12.87
CA MET A 176 5.02 -16.04 -12.12
C MET A 176 5.74 -15.08 -13.07
N GLY A 177 5.40 -13.78 -12.98
CA GLY A 177 5.93 -12.73 -13.87
C GLY A 177 5.23 -12.62 -15.22
N GLN A 178 4.27 -13.50 -15.52
CA GLN A 178 3.52 -13.48 -16.78
C GLN A 178 2.51 -12.32 -16.80
N ARG A 179 2.37 -11.69 -17.99
CA ARG A 179 1.27 -10.77 -18.27
C ARG A 179 0.13 -11.54 -18.93
N ALA A 180 -1.07 -11.37 -18.44
CA ALA A 180 -2.29 -11.95 -18.99
C ALA A 180 -3.34 -10.86 -19.24
N LEU A 181 -4.16 -11.03 -20.28
CA LEU A 181 -5.27 -10.14 -20.60
C LEU A 181 -6.57 -10.93 -20.57
N ILE A 182 -7.55 -10.44 -19.82
CA ILE A 182 -8.91 -10.98 -19.77
C ILE A 182 -9.80 -10.05 -20.60
N VAL A 183 -10.28 -10.56 -21.73
CA VAL A 183 -11.22 -9.84 -22.60
C VAL A 183 -12.60 -10.44 -22.40
N ALA A 184 -13.53 -9.64 -21.90
CA ALA A 184 -14.88 -10.07 -21.61
C ALA A 184 -15.88 -8.95 -21.91
N PRO A 185 -17.00 -9.23 -22.60
CA PRO A 185 -18.09 -8.27 -22.72
C PRO A 185 -18.65 -7.85 -21.35
N PRO A 186 -19.37 -6.72 -21.27
CA PRO A 186 -20.04 -6.33 -20.04
C PRO A 186 -20.97 -7.43 -19.52
N ARG A 187 -21.05 -7.59 -18.18
CA ARG A 187 -21.93 -8.55 -17.48
C ARG A 187 -21.69 -10.04 -17.78
N THR A 188 -20.49 -10.42 -18.18
CA THR A 188 -20.14 -11.84 -18.46
C THR A 188 -19.33 -12.49 -17.34
N GLY A 189 -19.20 -11.84 -16.18
CA GLY A 189 -18.54 -12.40 -15.02
C GLY A 189 -17.03 -12.09 -14.92
N LYS A 190 -16.54 -11.02 -15.58
CA LYS A 190 -15.12 -10.59 -15.48
C LYS A 190 -14.69 -10.42 -14.03
N THR A 191 -15.45 -9.70 -13.22
CA THR A 191 -15.14 -9.43 -11.80
C THR A 191 -15.11 -10.72 -10.98
N VAL A 192 -16.05 -11.63 -11.20
CA VAL A 192 -16.08 -12.94 -10.53
C VAL A 192 -14.86 -13.78 -10.90
N MET A 193 -14.44 -13.76 -12.16
CA MET A 193 -13.23 -14.46 -12.61
C MET A 193 -11.99 -13.89 -11.91
N LEU A 194 -11.86 -12.56 -11.80
CA LEU A 194 -10.75 -11.90 -11.11
C LEU A 194 -10.73 -12.26 -9.61
N GLN A 195 -11.89 -12.27 -8.94
CA GLN A 195 -12.02 -12.69 -7.55
C GLN A 195 -11.60 -14.15 -7.36
N ASN A 196 -12.00 -15.05 -8.28
CA ASN A 196 -11.62 -16.45 -8.24
C ASN A 196 -10.10 -16.63 -8.43
N ILE A 197 -9.48 -15.92 -9.37
CA ILE A 197 -8.03 -15.91 -9.56
C ILE A 197 -7.32 -15.42 -8.30
N ALA A 198 -7.74 -14.29 -7.75
CA ALA A 198 -7.17 -13.72 -6.54
C ALA A 198 -7.28 -14.67 -5.34
N THR A 199 -8.44 -15.30 -5.15
CA THR A 199 -8.68 -16.29 -4.09
C THR A 199 -7.81 -17.52 -4.28
N ALA A 200 -7.65 -17.99 -5.51
CA ALA A 200 -6.81 -19.14 -5.84
C ALA A 200 -5.33 -18.85 -5.56
N ILE A 201 -4.84 -17.69 -5.95
CA ILE A 201 -3.46 -17.25 -5.67
C ILE A 201 -3.23 -17.14 -4.16
N ALA A 202 -4.10 -16.45 -3.44
CA ALA A 202 -3.98 -16.29 -1.99
C ALA A 202 -4.04 -17.63 -1.22
N GLY A 203 -4.75 -18.61 -1.75
CA GLY A 203 -4.87 -19.94 -1.15
C GLY A 203 -3.70 -20.86 -1.45
N ASN A 204 -3.22 -20.90 -2.68
CA ASN A 204 -2.15 -21.81 -3.11
C ASN A 204 -0.74 -21.24 -2.97
N HIS A 205 -0.62 -19.92 -2.96
CA HIS A 205 0.66 -19.19 -3.01
C HIS A 205 0.70 -18.11 -1.92
N PRO A 206 0.74 -18.48 -0.63
CA PRO A 206 0.77 -17.52 0.48
C PRO A 206 2.04 -16.65 0.50
N GLU A 207 3.08 -17.05 -0.23
CA GLU A 207 4.30 -16.29 -0.42
C GLU A 207 4.16 -15.13 -1.41
N VAL A 208 3.08 -15.10 -2.20
CA VAL A 208 2.84 -14.07 -3.22
C VAL A 208 2.13 -12.87 -2.59
N PHE A 209 2.72 -11.70 -2.72
CA PHE A 209 2.06 -10.46 -2.34
C PHE A 209 1.07 -10.06 -3.43
N LEU A 210 -0.22 -10.06 -3.09
CA LEU A 210 -1.31 -9.81 -4.04
C LEU A 210 -1.77 -8.35 -3.94
N ILE A 211 -1.72 -7.64 -5.07
CA ILE A 211 -2.28 -6.29 -5.21
C ILE A 211 -3.37 -6.32 -6.27
N VAL A 212 -4.53 -5.81 -5.92
CA VAL A 212 -5.66 -5.58 -6.84
C VAL A 212 -5.82 -4.08 -7.05
N LEU A 213 -5.62 -3.64 -8.28
CA LEU A 213 -5.84 -2.24 -8.67
C LEU A 213 -7.14 -2.16 -9.48
N LEU A 214 -8.11 -1.41 -8.95
CA LEU A 214 -9.40 -1.15 -9.58
C LEU A 214 -9.44 0.30 -10.08
N ILE A 215 -9.59 0.49 -11.37
CA ILE A 215 -9.63 1.82 -12.00
C ILE A 215 -11.00 2.02 -12.63
N ASP A 216 -11.66 3.14 -12.29
CA ASP A 216 -12.98 3.53 -12.81
C ASP A 216 -14.06 2.46 -12.54
N GLU A 217 -13.94 1.78 -11.41
CA GLU A 217 -14.91 0.74 -10.99
C GLU A 217 -16.01 1.35 -10.10
N ARG A 218 -17.07 0.58 -9.90
CA ARG A 218 -18.18 0.99 -9.05
C ARG A 218 -17.84 0.83 -7.57
N PRO A 219 -18.27 1.75 -6.67
CA PRO A 219 -17.98 1.67 -5.24
C PRO A 219 -18.43 0.34 -4.60
N GLU A 220 -19.55 -0.23 -5.04
CA GLU A 220 -20.03 -1.53 -4.56
C GLU A 220 -19.10 -2.69 -4.98
N GLU A 221 -18.54 -2.65 -6.19
CA GLU A 221 -17.59 -3.68 -6.68
C GLU A 221 -16.25 -3.58 -5.94
N VAL A 222 -15.79 -2.37 -5.64
CA VAL A 222 -14.60 -2.14 -4.81
C VAL A 222 -14.78 -2.72 -3.42
N THR A 223 -15.93 -2.45 -2.78
CA THR A 223 -16.25 -2.96 -1.44
C THR A 223 -16.32 -4.49 -1.43
N ASP A 224 -16.92 -5.09 -2.46
CA ASP A 224 -17.04 -6.55 -2.59
C ASP A 224 -15.66 -7.20 -2.80
N MET A 225 -14.82 -6.61 -3.65
CA MET A 225 -13.46 -7.06 -3.87
C MET A 225 -12.62 -7.00 -2.57
N ALA A 226 -12.66 -5.88 -1.85
CA ALA A 226 -11.93 -5.70 -0.60
C ALA A 226 -12.35 -6.69 0.51
N ARG A 227 -13.61 -7.16 0.50
CA ARG A 227 -14.11 -8.16 1.44
C ARG A 227 -13.78 -9.61 1.05
N SER A 228 -13.70 -9.88 -0.25
CA SER A 228 -13.55 -11.24 -0.79
C SER A 228 -12.10 -11.65 -0.99
N VAL A 229 -11.20 -10.70 -1.23
CA VAL A 229 -9.80 -10.97 -1.57
C VAL A 229 -8.89 -10.73 -0.37
N LYS A 230 -8.00 -11.70 -0.10
CA LYS A 230 -6.91 -11.55 0.87
C LYS A 230 -5.70 -10.93 0.16
N GLY A 231 -5.67 -9.62 0.08
CA GLY A 231 -4.62 -8.87 -0.59
C GLY A 231 -4.84 -7.37 -0.40
N GLU A 232 -3.91 -6.57 -0.90
CA GLU A 232 -4.06 -5.12 -0.92
C GLU A 232 -4.99 -4.72 -2.08
N VAL A 233 -6.04 -3.96 -1.79
CA VAL A 233 -6.99 -3.46 -2.80
C VAL A 233 -6.86 -1.95 -2.87
N ILE A 234 -6.42 -1.46 -4.01
CA ILE A 234 -6.29 -0.03 -4.31
C ILE A 234 -7.34 0.32 -5.37
N SER A 235 -8.07 1.39 -5.17
CA SER A 235 -9.17 1.74 -6.07
C SER A 235 -9.26 3.22 -6.37
N SER A 236 -9.77 3.49 -7.57
CA SER A 236 -10.34 4.77 -7.95
C SER A 236 -11.72 4.50 -8.51
N THR A 237 -12.73 5.17 -7.98
CA THR A 237 -14.11 4.99 -8.39
C THR A 237 -14.55 6.13 -9.32
N PHE A 238 -15.55 5.89 -10.18
CA PHE A 238 -15.99 6.84 -11.20
C PHE A 238 -16.67 8.11 -10.61
N ASP A 239 -17.06 8.08 -9.34
CA ASP A 239 -17.66 9.20 -8.60
C ASP A 239 -16.60 10.09 -7.91
N GLU A 240 -15.33 9.72 -7.97
CA GLU A 240 -14.23 10.50 -7.44
C GLU A 240 -13.71 11.55 -8.44
N PRO A 241 -13.11 12.66 -7.97
CA PRO A 241 -12.51 13.66 -8.85
C PRO A 241 -11.42 13.07 -9.76
N ALA A 242 -11.33 13.53 -11.00
CA ALA A 242 -10.34 13.06 -11.99
C ALA A 242 -8.87 13.31 -11.61
N THR A 243 -8.63 14.06 -10.55
CA THR A 243 -7.29 14.33 -9.97
C THR A 243 -6.85 13.28 -8.94
N ARG A 244 -7.67 12.27 -8.75
CA ARG A 244 -7.45 11.15 -7.82
C ARG A 244 -6.85 9.94 -8.52
#